data_57489bf0a6fdde84d5894587e097e13c
#
_entry.id   57489bf0a6fdde84d5894587e097e13c
#
_cell.length_a   1.000
_cell.length_b   1.000
_cell.length_c   1.000
_cell.angle_alpha   90.00
_cell.angle_beta   90.00
_cell.angle_gamma   90.00
#
_symmetry.space_group_name_H-M   'P 1'
#
loop_
_entity.id
_entity.type
_entity.pdbx_description
1 polymer ?
#
loop_
_entity_poly.entity_id
_entity_poly.type
_entity_poly.pdbx_seq_one_letter_code
_entity_poly.pdbx_strand_id
1 'polypeptide(L)'
;MSEYLLEMHDVCKSFPGVKALDHAQLRLRPGKVHALMGENGAGKSTLMKCMFGIYKMDEGELLIDGEKTTITDPMDALKKGIAMVHQELQPIPARTIGENIFLGRYPMKKGLGFIPMIDHQKMYEDTEKLLKKVRMDFDPRAKVGSLSVSQMQSVEIAKAVSANCRVLILDEPTSSLTQNEVEALFRIVEDLKADGVAIVYISHKMDEILRISDEVTIMRDGHYIGTWDAKDLTTDIIITKMVGRELKNLYPKRENVPGEVVFKVEDFTSINPKSFRHVNFELRKGEILGVGGLVGAQRTELMEGLFGTRSHTSGKIYYQGKELNITRPKDAIDQGIAMLTEDRRGSGILGVLSIADNISISSLKKYLDFNVCINSRKVENLVQENVHKMAIKTPSSKTQIKTLSGGNQQKVLVGRWLANNPDILILDEPTRGIDVGAKYEIYCIIADLAKQGKSIIMISSEMGELIGMSDRIMVMCDGRVTGFVEGKDATQENIMALATQFE
;
A
#
# COMPACT_ATOMS: atom_id res chain seq x y z
N MET A 1 -0.59 39.03 12.60
CA MET A 1 -0.04 37.88 11.85
C MET A 1 -1.19 36.95 11.57
N SER A 2 -1.27 36.34 10.38
CA SER A 2 -2.29 35.32 10.08
C SER A 2 -2.13 34.14 11.04
N GLU A 3 -3.22 33.55 11.50
CA GLU A 3 -3.23 32.33 12.31
C GLU A 3 -2.66 31.14 11.52
N TYR A 4 -2.82 31.21 10.20
CA TYR A 4 -2.37 30.18 9.26
C TYR A 4 -1.15 30.65 8.46
N LEU A 5 -0.17 29.75 8.32
CA LEU A 5 1.01 29.96 7.52
C LEU A 5 0.71 29.81 6.02
N LEU A 6 -0.10 28.79 5.69
CA LEU A 6 -0.52 28.51 4.32
C LEU A 6 -1.98 28.10 4.31
N GLU A 7 -2.72 28.63 3.35
CA GLU A 7 -4.14 28.29 3.14
C GLU A 7 -4.40 28.02 1.65
N MET A 8 -5.18 26.98 1.39
CA MET A 8 -5.71 26.64 0.08
C MET A 8 -7.24 26.65 0.17
N HIS A 9 -7.90 27.42 -0.69
CA HIS A 9 -9.35 27.57 -0.68
C HIS A 9 -9.93 27.23 -2.06
N ASP A 10 -11.02 26.46 -2.04
CA ASP A 10 -11.84 26.12 -3.21
C ASP A 10 -11.04 25.58 -4.40
N VAL A 11 -10.04 24.78 -4.12
CA VAL A 11 -9.13 24.24 -5.14
C VAL A 11 -9.82 23.21 -6.00
N CYS A 12 -9.88 23.48 -7.31
CA CYS A 12 -10.36 22.56 -8.33
C CYS A 12 -9.24 22.11 -9.25
N LYS A 13 -9.26 20.83 -9.63
CA LYS A 13 -8.36 20.25 -10.62
C LYS A 13 -9.00 19.11 -11.38
N SER A 14 -9.02 19.24 -12.70
CA SER A 14 -9.55 18.20 -13.60
C SER A 14 -8.44 17.63 -14.48
N PHE A 15 -8.57 16.34 -14.79
CA PHE A 15 -7.80 15.62 -15.80
C PHE A 15 -8.76 15.00 -16.80
N PRO A 16 -8.31 14.59 -18.00
CA PRO A 16 -9.17 13.94 -18.97
C PRO A 16 -9.96 12.76 -18.35
N GLY A 17 -11.29 12.92 -18.25
CA GLY A 17 -12.21 11.92 -17.74
C GLY A 17 -12.40 11.88 -16.22
N VAL A 18 -11.71 12.74 -15.42
CA VAL A 18 -11.87 12.75 -13.97
C VAL A 18 -11.67 14.15 -13.37
N LYS A 19 -12.57 14.57 -12.48
CA LYS A 19 -12.39 15.73 -11.61
C LYS A 19 -11.68 15.27 -10.33
N ALA A 20 -10.39 15.51 -10.23
CA ALA A 20 -9.56 15.01 -9.14
C ALA A 20 -9.65 15.84 -7.86
N LEU A 21 -9.94 17.14 -7.97
CA LEU A 21 -10.22 18.03 -6.86
C LEU A 21 -11.47 18.84 -7.19
N ASP A 22 -12.37 18.95 -6.22
CA ASP A 22 -13.61 19.67 -6.30
C ASP A 22 -13.86 20.45 -5.01
N HIS A 23 -13.55 21.76 -5.04
CA HIS A 23 -13.56 22.68 -3.90
C HIS A 23 -12.78 22.16 -2.67
N ALA A 24 -11.59 21.58 -2.91
CA ALA A 24 -10.72 21.11 -1.86
C ALA A 24 -10.12 22.28 -1.05
N GLN A 25 -9.92 22.04 0.24
CA GLN A 25 -9.38 23.04 1.17
C GLN A 25 -8.31 22.45 2.08
N LEU A 26 -7.33 23.26 2.45
CA LEU A 26 -6.33 22.90 3.44
C LEU A 26 -5.79 24.17 4.11
N ARG A 27 -5.61 24.15 5.44
CA ARG A 27 -5.04 25.25 6.19
C ARG A 27 -3.95 24.74 7.13
N LEU A 28 -2.79 25.35 7.12
CA LEU A 28 -1.63 24.90 7.87
C LEU A 28 -1.19 25.96 8.88
N ARG A 29 -1.00 25.54 10.14
CA ARG A 29 -0.44 26.38 11.20
C ARG A 29 1.05 26.16 11.36
N PRO A 30 1.84 27.21 11.68
CA PRO A 30 3.27 27.03 11.93
C PRO A 30 3.50 26.16 13.17
N GLY A 31 4.52 25.30 13.11
CA GLY A 31 4.88 24.40 14.22
C GLY A 31 3.81 23.37 14.57
N LYS A 32 3.03 22.93 13.58
CA LYS A 32 2.01 21.90 13.73
C LYS A 32 2.17 20.79 12.69
N VAL A 33 1.84 19.59 13.08
CA VAL A 33 1.69 18.45 12.17
C VAL A 33 0.23 18.34 11.76
N HIS A 34 -0.04 18.56 10.50
CA HIS A 34 -1.35 18.47 9.89
C HIS A 34 -1.46 17.22 9.04
N ALA A 35 -2.25 16.24 9.48
CA ALA A 35 -2.49 15.05 8.70
C ALA A 35 -3.49 15.32 7.56
N LEU A 36 -3.19 14.80 6.38
CA LEU A 36 -4.12 14.80 5.25
C LEU A 36 -4.52 13.36 4.93
N MET A 37 -5.77 13.03 5.23
CA MET A 37 -6.33 11.68 5.12
C MET A 37 -7.40 11.57 4.05
N GLY A 38 -7.64 10.35 3.59
CA GLY A 38 -8.65 10.02 2.59
C GLY A 38 -8.28 8.72 1.88
N GLU A 39 -9.24 8.10 1.21
CA GLU A 39 -9.01 6.90 0.41
C GLU A 39 -8.04 7.15 -0.77
N ASN A 40 -7.55 6.07 -1.40
CA ASN A 40 -6.79 6.19 -2.63
C ASN A 40 -7.68 6.77 -3.74
N GLY A 41 -7.21 7.84 -4.39
CA GLY A 41 -8.02 8.59 -5.34
C GLY A 41 -8.82 9.75 -4.73
N ALA A 42 -8.81 9.95 -3.41
CA ALA A 42 -9.49 11.07 -2.76
C ALA A 42 -8.91 12.46 -3.10
N GLY A 43 -7.84 12.55 -3.91
CA GLY A 43 -7.25 13.81 -4.35
C GLY A 43 -6.06 14.32 -3.53
N LYS A 44 -5.65 13.64 -2.44
CA LYS A 44 -4.57 14.08 -1.53
C LYS A 44 -3.28 14.45 -2.27
N SER A 45 -2.70 13.52 -3.02
CA SER A 45 -1.45 13.76 -3.76
C SER A 45 -1.64 14.79 -4.88
N THR A 46 -2.84 14.94 -5.44
CA THR A 46 -3.16 16.00 -6.41
C THR A 46 -3.15 17.36 -5.74
N LEU A 47 -3.75 17.50 -4.55
CA LEU A 47 -3.75 18.74 -3.77
C LEU A 47 -2.32 19.14 -3.40
N MET A 48 -1.48 18.19 -2.96
CA MET A 48 -0.07 18.47 -2.65
C MET A 48 0.73 18.85 -3.88
N LYS A 49 0.50 18.23 -5.03
CA LYS A 49 1.14 18.57 -6.28
C LYS A 49 0.70 19.95 -6.80
N CYS A 50 -0.52 20.38 -6.51
CA CYS A 50 -0.96 21.76 -6.75
C CYS A 50 -0.24 22.73 -5.81
N MET A 51 -0.14 22.42 -4.50
CA MET A 51 0.59 23.22 -3.52
C MET A 51 2.08 23.37 -3.89
N PHE A 52 2.69 22.30 -4.40
CA PHE A 52 4.11 22.28 -4.76
C PHE A 52 4.39 22.77 -6.20
N GLY A 53 3.35 23.18 -6.96
CA GLY A 53 3.50 23.75 -8.31
C GLY A 53 3.78 22.73 -9.42
N ILE A 54 3.61 21.42 -9.16
CA ILE A 54 3.70 20.37 -10.21
C ILE A 54 2.47 20.45 -11.11
N TYR A 55 1.30 20.69 -10.51
CA TYR A 55 0.06 20.93 -11.25
C TYR A 55 -0.46 22.33 -11.00
N LYS A 56 -0.90 22.99 -12.06
CA LYS A 56 -1.62 24.26 -11.95
C LYS A 56 -3.05 23.97 -11.51
N MET A 57 -3.55 24.68 -10.51
CA MET A 57 -4.97 24.69 -10.14
C MET A 57 -5.80 25.23 -11.29
N ASP A 58 -6.98 24.65 -11.54
CA ASP A 58 -7.92 25.17 -12.53
C ASP A 58 -8.75 26.29 -11.92
N GLU A 59 -9.15 26.17 -10.64
CA GLU A 59 -9.84 27.20 -9.84
C GLU A 59 -9.31 27.15 -8.40
N GLY A 60 -9.62 28.18 -7.61
CA GLY A 60 -9.23 28.31 -6.23
C GLY A 60 -8.07 29.27 -6.00
N GLU A 61 -7.66 29.41 -4.75
CA GLU A 61 -6.58 30.31 -4.38
C GLU A 61 -5.66 29.70 -3.30
N LEU A 62 -4.43 30.17 -3.30
CA LEU A 62 -3.41 29.85 -2.32
C LEU A 62 -2.93 31.14 -1.66
N LEU A 63 -2.90 31.14 -0.31
CA LEU A 63 -2.39 32.22 0.50
C LEU A 63 -1.19 31.73 1.31
N ILE A 64 -0.17 32.58 1.45
CA ILE A 64 0.97 32.40 2.36
C ILE A 64 1.02 33.63 3.26
N ASP A 65 1.03 33.44 4.58
CA ASP A 65 0.95 34.51 5.60
C ASP A 65 -0.27 35.45 5.41
N GLY A 66 -1.37 34.91 4.84
CA GLY A 66 -2.59 35.67 4.52
C GLY A 66 -2.54 36.45 3.20
N GLU A 67 -1.43 36.40 2.46
CA GLU A 67 -1.29 37.07 1.17
C GLU A 67 -1.51 36.07 0.02
N LYS A 68 -2.39 36.43 -0.92
CA LYS A 68 -2.66 35.64 -2.11
C LYS A 68 -1.41 35.51 -2.96
N THR A 69 -1.04 34.27 -3.27
CA THR A 69 0.14 33.97 -4.07
C THR A 69 -0.14 32.92 -5.12
N THR A 70 0.73 32.84 -6.13
CA THR A 70 0.68 31.81 -7.16
C THR A 70 2.02 31.09 -7.18
N ILE A 71 1.99 29.77 -7.22
CA ILE A 71 3.17 28.92 -7.38
C ILE A 71 3.19 28.43 -8.82
N THR A 72 4.29 28.76 -9.52
CA THR A 72 4.42 28.51 -10.96
C THR A 72 5.07 27.15 -11.26
N ASP A 73 6.00 26.75 -10.42
CA ASP A 73 6.77 25.51 -10.55
C ASP A 73 7.38 25.08 -9.20
N PRO A 74 7.96 23.88 -9.10
CA PRO A 74 8.58 23.39 -7.85
C PRO A 74 9.73 24.25 -7.32
N MET A 75 10.47 24.94 -8.19
CA MET A 75 11.55 25.83 -7.74
C MET A 75 11.00 27.11 -7.10
N ASP A 76 9.88 27.61 -7.59
CA ASP A 76 9.16 28.73 -6.98
C ASP A 76 8.57 28.33 -5.62
N ALA A 77 8.01 27.10 -5.48
CA ALA A 77 7.56 26.55 -4.22
C ALA A 77 8.70 26.50 -3.18
N LEU A 78 9.86 25.97 -3.56
CA LEU A 78 11.04 25.92 -2.69
C LEU A 78 11.50 27.32 -2.25
N LYS A 79 11.51 28.33 -3.14
CA LYS A 79 11.85 29.71 -2.80
C LYS A 79 10.87 30.34 -1.82
N LYS A 80 9.60 29.92 -1.85
CA LYS A 80 8.54 30.34 -0.92
C LYS A 80 8.51 29.50 0.36
N GLY A 81 9.48 28.60 0.54
CA GLY A 81 9.63 27.78 1.74
C GLY A 81 8.74 26.55 1.79
N ILE A 82 8.22 26.06 0.67
CA ILE A 82 7.46 24.82 0.58
C ILE A 82 8.38 23.72 0.02
N ALA A 83 8.55 22.63 0.75
CA ALA A 83 9.33 21.47 0.32
C ALA A 83 8.49 20.19 0.38
N MET A 84 8.82 19.21 -0.44
CA MET A 84 8.09 17.94 -0.52
C MET A 84 9.05 16.76 -0.58
N VAL A 85 8.81 15.78 0.25
CA VAL A 85 9.39 14.43 0.18
C VAL A 85 8.34 13.51 -0.42
N HIS A 86 8.66 12.93 -1.57
CA HIS A 86 7.75 12.08 -2.34
C HIS A 86 7.72 10.66 -1.78
N GLN A 87 6.62 9.94 -2.02
CA GLN A 87 6.44 8.53 -1.66
C GLN A 87 7.54 7.64 -2.28
N GLU A 88 7.87 7.86 -3.56
CA GLU A 88 8.98 7.17 -4.21
C GLU A 88 10.22 8.07 -4.14
N LEU A 89 11.23 7.62 -3.40
CA LEU A 89 12.50 8.32 -3.29
C LEU A 89 13.25 8.30 -4.63
N GLN A 90 13.75 9.44 -5.07
CA GLN A 90 14.46 9.57 -6.34
C GLN A 90 15.86 10.19 -6.17
N PRO A 91 16.70 9.70 -5.25
CA PRO A 91 18.05 10.17 -5.14
C PRO A 91 18.87 9.72 -6.35
N ILE A 92 19.96 10.41 -6.65
CA ILE A 92 20.94 9.98 -7.66
C ILE A 92 21.95 9.07 -6.99
N PRO A 93 21.87 7.72 -7.17
CA PRO A 93 22.66 6.75 -6.37
C PRO A 93 24.17 6.91 -6.55
N ALA A 94 24.62 7.33 -7.75
CA ALA A 94 26.02 7.50 -8.09
C ALA A 94 26.67 8.79 -7.49
N ARG A 95 25.83 9.69 -6.97
CA ARG A 95 26.27 10.96 -6.36
C ARG A 95 26.38 10.86 -4.86
N THR A 96 27.18 11.77 -4.27
CA THR A 96 27.35 11.85 -2.82
C THR A 96 26.10 12.39 -2.12
N ILE A 97 26.00 12.21 -0.81
CA ILE A 97 24.92 12.77 0.03
C ILE A 97 24.88 14.30 -0.16
N GLY A 98 26.04 14.98 -0.06
CA GLY A 98 26.10 16.43 -0.26
C GLY A 98 25.65 16.87 -1.63
N GLU A 99 26.03 16.18 -2.70
CA GLU A 99 25.60 16.48 -4.06
C GLU A 99 24.08 16.27 -4.24
N ASN A 100 23.49 15.26 -3.59
CA ASN A 100 22.03 15.04 -3.62
C ASN A 100 21.28 16.14 -2.87
N ILE A 101 21.73 16.52 -1.67
CA ILE A 101 21.11 17.58 -0.85
C ILE A 101 21.12 18.93 -1.59
N PHE A 102 22.23 19.28 -2.18
CA PHE A 102 22.40 20.57 -2.88
C PHE A 102 22.14 20.52 -4.38
N LEU A 103 21.52 19.47 -4.88
CA LEU A 103 21.21 19.33 -6.30
C LEU A 103 20.42 20.55 -6.83
N GLY A 104 20.98 21.20 -7.88
CA GLY A 104 20.41 22.41 -8.47
C GLY A 104 20.64 23.70 -7.65
N ARG A 105 21.27 23.62 -6.46
CA ARG A 105 21.53 24.76 -5.55
C ARG A 105 22.93 24.71 -4.95
N TYR A 106 23.91 24.24 -5.72
CA TYR A 106 25.30 24.12 -5.26
C TYR A 106 25.86 25.42 -4.71
N PRO A 107 26.52 25.43 -3.54
CA PRO A 107 27.29 26.58 -3.11
C PRO A 107 28.36 26.95 -4.15
N MET A 108 28.44 28.20 -4.50
CA MET A 108 29.37 28.69 -5.55
C MET A 108 30.46 29.58 -4.93
N LYS A 109 31.68 29.43 -5.41
CA LYS A 109 32.78 30.33 -5.09
C LYS A 109 33.36 30.96 -6.36
N LYS A 110 34.07 32.08 -6.16
CA LYS A 110 34.83 32.72 -7.25
C LYS A 110 35.98 31.79 -7.66
N GLY A 111 35.95 31.31 -8.89
CA GLY A 111 37.04 30.55 -9.50
C GLY A 111 38.09 31.45 -10.12
N LEU A 112 38.97 30.89 -10.98
CA LEU A 112 39.95 31.67 -11.73
C LEU A 112 39.21 32.67 -12.67
N GLY A 113 39.38 33.96 -12.38
CA GLY A 113 38.72 35.02 -13.10
C GLY A 113 37.25 35.20 -12.74
N PHE A 114 36.34 35.24 -13.73
CA PHE A 114 34.89 35.44 -13.55
C PHE A 114 34.07 34.15 -13.60
N ILE A 115 34.69 32.98 -13.70
CA ILE A 115 33.98 31.70 -13.84
C ILE A 115 33.58 31.22 -12.43
N PRO A 116 32.26 31.08 -12.16
CA PRO A 116 31.81 30.54 -10.90
C PRO A 116 32.13 29.03 -10.83
N MET A 117 32.69 28.57 -9.71
CA MET A 117 32.99 27.17 -9.45
C MET A 117 32.21 26.66 -8.23
N ILE A 118 31.83 25.37 -8.21
CA ILE A 118 31.21 24.78 -7.06
C ILE A 118 32.17 24.75 -5.86
N ASP A 119 31.70 25.22 -4.71
CA ASP A 119 32.43 25.16 -3.46
C ASP A 119 32.13 23.84 -2.76
N HIS A 120 32.86 22.79 -3.11
CA HIS A 120 32.70 21.47 -2.54
C HIS A 120 32.96 21.43 -1.04
N GLN A 121 33.90 22.24 -0.53
CA GLN A 121 34.21 22.25 0.90
C GLN A 121 33.00 22.79 1.67
N LYS A 122 32.50 23.97 1.30
CA LYS A 122 31.31 24.56 1.92
C LYS A 122 30.08 23.62 1.80
N MET A 123 29.91 22.98 0.64
CA MET A 123 28.83 22.02 0.43
C MET A 123 28.87 20.89 1.45
N TYR A 124 30.04 20.28 1.69
CA TYR A 124 30.18 19.17 2.65
C TYR A 124 30.05 19.65 4.10
N GLU A 125 30.60 20.82 4.45
CA GLU A 125 30.43 21.40 5.79
C GLU A 125 28.96 21.70 6.10
N ASP A 126 28.23 22.28 5.16
CA ASP A 126 26.80 22.57 5.31
C ASP A 126 25.96 21.28 5.34
N THR A 127 26.37 20.25 4.56
CA THR A 127 25.75 18.91 4.59
C THR A 127 25.90 18.28 5.98
N GLU A 128 27.09 18.34 6.59
CA GLU A 128 27.33 17.77 7.93
C GLU A 128 26.40 18.39 8.98
N LYS A 129 26.22 19.73 8.94
CA LYS A 129 25.28 20.41 9.84
C LYS A 129 23.84 19.94 9.63
N LEU A 130 23.42 19.78 8.37
CA LEU A 130 22.08 19.30 8.03
C LEU A 130 21.85 17.87 8.45
N LEU A 131 22.84 16.98 8.25
CA LEU A 131 22.77 15.59 8.70
C LEU A 131 22.61 15.49 10.21
N LYS A 132 23.38 16.30 10.98
CA LYS A 132 23.23 16.38 12.44
C LYS A 132 21.83 16.84 12.85
N LYS A 133 21.23 17.79 12.10
CA LYS A 133 19.85 18.27 12.36
C LYS A 133 18.81 17.17 12.16
N VAL A 134 19.03 16.24 11.23
CA VAL A 134 18.15 15.08 11.00
C VAL A 134 18.67 13.81 11.71
N ARG A 135 19.51 13.99 12.74
CA ARG A 135 20.05 12.93 13.61
C ARG A 135 20.78 11.81 12.86
N MET A 136 21.47 12.16 11.77
CA MET A 136 22.31 11.24 11.00
C MET A 136 23.78 11.53 11.20
N ASP A 137 24.56 10.47 11.39
CA ASP A 137 26.02 10.52 11.48
C ASP A 137 26.63 9.77 10.29
N PHE A 138 26.64 10.41 9.10
CA PHE A 138 27.23 9.86 7.89
C PHE A 138 28.25 10.83 7.29
N ASP A 139 29.23 10.27 6.60
CA ASP A 139 30.16 11.08 5.79
C ASP A 139 29.36 11.74 4.63
N PRO A 140 29.31 13.08 4.56
CA PRO A 140 28.70 13.79 3.44
C PRO A 140 29.19 13.38 2.05
N ARG A 141 30.39 12.75 1.98
CA ARG A 141 30.99 12.27 0.73
C ARG A 141 30.58 10.85 0.36
N ALA A 142 29.89 10.13 1.27
CA ALA A 142 29.38 8.79 0.97
C ALA A 142 28.37 8.83 -0.17
N LYS A 143 28.39 7.81 -1.04
CA LYS A 143 27.42 7.71 -2.14
C LYS A 143 26.05 7.28 -1.61
N VAL A 144 24.99 7.92 -2.07
CA VAL A 144 23.63 7.61 -1.65
C VAL A 144 23.23 6.17 -1.99
N GLY A 145 23.75 5.60 -3.08
CA GLY A 145 23.49 4.21 -3.44
C GLY A 145 23.98 3.14 -2.47
N SER A 146 24.81 3.50 -1.46
CA SER A 146 25.24 2.58 -0.37
C SER A 146 24.34 2.65 0.87
N LEU A 147 23.35 3.54 0.89
CA LEU A 147 22.46 3.76 2.03
C LEU A 147 21.26 2.79 1.99
N SER A 148 20.73 2.49 3.17
CA SER A 148 19.41 1.84 3.28
C SER A 148 18.28 2.78 2.84
N VAL A 149 17.08 2.24 2.62
CA VAL A 149 15.91 3.03 2.23
C VAL A 149 15.59 4.11 3.27
N SER A 150 15.63 3.77 4.55
CA SER A 150 15.40 4.72 5.65
C SER A 150 16.44 5.84 5.69
N GLN A 151 17.70 5.49 5.45
CA GLN A 151 18.79 6.45 5.38
C GLN A 151 18.62 7.40 4.19
N MET A 152 18.23 6.88 3.02
CA MET A 152 17.88 7.71 1.86
C MET A 152 16.71 8.65 2.16
N GLN A 153 15.70 8.18 2.90
CA GLN A 153 14.58 9.00 3.37
C GLN A 153 15.06 10.19 4.20
N SER A 154 15.95 9.95 5.16
CA SER A 154 16.52 11.02 5.98
C SER A 154 17.34 12.01 5.16
N VAL A 155 18.04 11.55 4.12
CA VAL A 155 18.74 12.43 3.16
C VAL A 155 17.76 13.33 2.39
N GLU A 156 16.60 12.80 1.95
CA GLU A 156 15.57 13.62 1.28
C GLU A 156 14.94 14.64 2.25
N ILE A 157 14.75 14.29 3.53
CA ILE A 157 14.33 15.26 4.56
C ILE A 157 15.40 16.32 4.77
N ALA A 158 16.67 15.94 4.89
CA ALA A 158 17.78 16.88 5.01
C ALA A 158 17.85 17.85 3.81
N LYS A 159 17.59 17.34 2.59
CA LYS A 159 17.47 18.14 1.36
C LYS A 159 16.32 19.14 1.44
N ALA A 160 15.15 18.74 1.94
CA ALA A 160 14.03 19.63 2.15
C ALA A 160 14.35 20.72 3.18
N VAL A 161 14.92 20.34 4.33
CA VAL A 161 15.37 21.28 5.38
C VAL A 161 16.44 22.25 4.89
N SER A 162 17.33 21.82 4.00
CA SER A 162 18.38 22.67 3.42
C SER A 162 17.85 23.86 2.62
N ALA A 163 16.59 23.82 2.22
CA ALA A 163 15.90 24.90 1.53
C ALA A 163 15.23 25.92 2.48
N ASN A 164 15.51 25.85 3.80
CA ASN A 164 14.85 26.67 4.82
C ASN A 164 13.32 26.57 4.69
N CYS A 165 12.81 25.34 4.58
CA CYS A 165 11.38 25.12 4.41
C CYS A 165 10.60 25.58 5.64
N ARG A 166 9.49 26.25 5.40
CA ARG A 166 8.48 26.64 6.37
C ARG A 166 7.31 25.63 6.38
N VAL A 167 7.09 24.98 5.23
CA VAL A 167 6.11 23.90 5.02
C VAL A 167 6.83 22.69 4.48
N LEU A 168 6.72 21.56 5.15
CA LEU A 168 7.27 20.27 4.72
C LEU A 168 6.14 19.27 4.45
N ILE A 169 6.05 18.79 3.22
CA ILE A 169 5.10 17.75 2.82
C ILE A 169 5.81 16.40 2.87
N LEU A 170 5.26 15.44 3.63
CA LEU A 170 5.70 14.06 3.74
C LEU A 170 4.60 13.14 3.20
N ASP A 171 4.81 12.58 2.02
CA ASP A 171 3.84 11.71 1.34
C ASP A 171 4.18 10.24 1.58
N GLU A 172 3.41 9.57 2.45
CA GLU A 172 3.59 8.18 2.90
C GLU A 172 5.03 7.81 3.35
N PRO A 173 5.64 8.59 4.26
CA PRO A 173 7.07 8.47 4.53
C PRO A 173 7.46 7.17 5.26
N THR A 174 6.52 6.39 5.76
CA THR A 174 6.78 5.15 6.54
C THR A 174 6.45 3.87 5.79
N SER A 175 6.09 3.95 4.50
CA SER A 175 5.61 2.80 3.72
C SER A 175 6.62 1.65 3.59
N SER A 176 7.93 1.95 3.71
CA SER A 176 9.03 0.99 3.56
C SER A 176 9.95 0.93 4.77
N LEU A 177 9.52 1.46 5.92
CA LEU A 177 10.33 1.55 7.14
C LEU A 177 9.95 0.49 8.16
N THR A 178 10.97 0.01 8.89
CA THR A 178 10.78 -0.80 10.10
C THR A 178 10.30 0.07 11.26
N GLN A 179 9.75 -0.55 12.32
CA GLN A 179 9.23 0.18 13.48
C GLN A 179 10.27 1.10 14.13
N ASN A 180 11.52 0.64 14.25
CA ASN A 180 12.60 1.46 14.82
C ASN A 180 12.93 2.69 13.94
N GLU A 181 12.84 2.53 12.63
CA GLU A 181 13.06 3.62 11.67
C GLU A 181 11.91 4.62 11.66
N VAL A 182 10.66 4.16 11.86
CA VAL A 182 9.49 5.02 12.06
C VAL A 182 9.68 5.90 13.31
N GLU A 183 10.16 5.32 14.43
CA GLU A 183 10.46 6.08 15.65
C GLU A 183 11.53 7.16 15.41
N ALA A 184 12.57 6.83 14.64
CA ALA A 184 13.60 7.82 14.27
C ALA A 184 13.03 8.97 13.42
N LEU A 185 12.18 8.65 12.45
CA LEU A 185 11.49 9.64 11.63
C LEU A 185 10.60 10.56 12.49
N PHE A 186 9.83 9.98 13.42
CA PHE A 186 8.94 10.78 14.28
C PHE A 186 9.71 11.78 15.15
N ARG A 187 10.92 11.40 15.64
CA ARG A 187 11.79 12.33 16.35
C ARG A 187 12.25 13.50 15.48
N ILE A 188 12.57 13.23 14.20
CA ILE A 188 12.93 14.28 13.24
C ILE A 188 11.73 15.23 13.01
N VAL A 189 10.53 14.67 12.86
CA VAL A 189 9.29 15.46 12.68
C VAL A 189 9.03 16.35 13.89
N GLU A 190 9.18 15.85 15.12
CA GLU A 190 9.02 16.63 16.34
C GLU A 190 10.07 17.75 16.47
N ASP A 191 11.32 17.50 16.10
CA ASP A 191 12.38 18.51 16.09
C ASP A 191 12.04 19.65 15.09
N LEU A 192 11.59 19.30 13.88
CA LEU A 192 11.18 20.27 12.86
C LEU A 192 9.93 21.07 13.28
N LYS A 193 8.98 20.40 13.91
CA LYS A 193 7.79 21.04 14.51
C LYS A 193 8.19 22.07 15.58
N ALA A 194 9.14 21.72 16.45
CA ALA A 194 9.68 22.63 17.46
C ALA A 194 10.42 23.83 16.84
N ASP A 195 11.05 23.66 15.67
CA ASP A 195 11.65 24.73 14.87
C ASP A 195 10.60 25.63 14.16
N GLY A 196 9.31 25.36 14.34
CA GLY A 196 8.21 26.16 13.74
C GLY A 196 7.82 25.75 12.33
N VAL A 197 8.32 24.65 11.80
CA VAL A 197 7.95 24.13 10.48
C VAL A 197 6.52 23.56 10.53
N ALA A 198 5.66 23.98 9.60
CA ALA A 198 4.37 23.35 9.38
C ALA A 198 4.56 22.06 8.57
N ILE A 199 4.05 20.93 9.07
CA ILE A 199 4.27 19.63 8.44
C ILE A 199 2.95 19.07 7.93
N VAL A 200 2.86 18.77 6.64
CA VAL A 200 1.75 17.98 6.08
C VAL A 200 2.17 16.52 6.06
N TYR A 201 1.48 15.69 6.82
CA TYR A 201 1.77 14.26 6.94
C TYR A 201 0.66 13.45 6.28
N ILE A 202 1.00 12.73 5.20
CA ILE A 202 0.07 11.85 4.50
C ILE A 202 0.42 10.42 4.85
N SER A 203 -0.52 9.67 5.42
CA SER A 203 -0.39 8.25 5.70
C SER A 203 -1.77 7.59 5.67
N HIS A 204 -1.80 6.30 5.41
CA HIS A 204 -2.99 5.48 5.57
C HIS A 204 -2.98 4.68 6.90
N LYS A 205 -1.91 4.79 7.69
CA LYS A 205 -1.76 4.12 8.98
C LYS A 205 -2.36 5.00 10.09
N MET A 206 -3.52 4.60 10.61
CA MET A 206 -4.29 5.39 11.58
C MET A 206 -3.53 5.64 12.88
N ASP A 207 -2.79 4.63 13.36
CA ASP A 207 -2.00 4.73 14.60
C ASP A 207 -0.90 5.80 14.49
N GLU A 208 -0.24 5.92 13.33
CA GLU A 208 0.74 6.96 13.07
C GLU A 208 0.09 8.34 13.10
N ILE A 209 -1.05 8.51 12.43
CA ILE A 209 -1.78 9.77 12.35
C ILE A 209 -2.23 10.22 13.73
N LEU A 210 -2.88 9.36 14.50
CA LEU A 210 -3.38 9.69 15.85
C LEU A 210 -2.23 10.00 16.83
N ARG A 211 -1.04 9.46 16.57
CA ARG A 211 0.12 9.66 17.43
C ARG A 211 0.86 10.97 17.15
N ILE A 212 1.04 11.34 15.86
CA ILE A 212 1.97 12.43 15.49
C ILE A 212 1.26 13.74 15.16
N SER A 213 -0.03 13.70 14.80
CA SER A 213 -0.74 14.85 14.26
C SER A 213 -1.36 15.72 15.33
N ASP A 214 -1.38 17.02 15.10
CA ASP A 214 -2.16 17.99 15.87
C ASP A 214 -3.57 18.15 15.28
N GLU A 215 -3.67 18.19 13.95
CA GLU A 215 -4.91 18.37 13.21
C GLU A 215 -5.00 17.35 12.07
N VAL A 216 -6.22 16.98 11.70
CA VAL A 216 -6.49 16.02 10.63
C VAL A 216 -7.53 16.60 9.68
N THR A 217 -7.16 16.79 8.41
CA THR A 217 -8.10 17.07 7.33
C THR A 217 -8.42 15.77 6.60
N ILE A 218 -9.70 15.53 6.36
CA ILE A 218 -10.20 14.37 5.62
C ILE A 218 -10.76 14.82 4.26
N MET A 219 -10.30 14.13 3.21
CA MET A 219 -10.79 14.28 1.84
C MET A 219 -11.47 12.99 1.38
N ARG A 220 -12.51 13.14 0.54
CA ARG A 220 -13.21 12.03 -0.10
C ARG A 220 -13.69 12.44 -1.49
N ASP A 221 -13.39 11.61 -2.50
CA ASP A 221 -13.80 11.81 -3.89
C ASP A 221 -13.47 13.23 -4.45
N GLY A 222 -12.30 13.76 -4.08
CA GLY A 222 -11.85 15.09 -4.47
C GLY A 222 -12.35 16.25 -3.60
N HIS A 223 -13.30 16.01 -2.69
CA HIS A 223 -13.91 17.02 -1.82
C HIS A 223 -13.26 17.11 -0.44
N TYR A 224 -13.28 18.28 0.13
CA TYR A 224 -12.99 18.54 1.54
C TYR A 224 -14.18 18.11 2.40
N ILE A 225 -13.96 17.22 3.38
CA ILE A 225 -14.99 16.74 4.29
C ILE A 225 -14.98 17.52 5.62
N GLY A 226 -13.80 17.89 6.08
CA GLY A 226 -13.62 18.67 7.29
C GLY A 226 -12.22 18.56 7.87
N THR A 227 -11.95 19.38 8.89
CA THR A 227 -10.72 19.36 9.69
C THR A 227 -11.08 19.28 11.17
N TRP A 228 -10.35 18.46 11.92
CA TRP A 228 -10.57 18.23 13.35
C TRP A 228 -9.23 18.21 14.08
N ASP A 229 -9.25 18.55 15.38
CA ASP A 229 -8.12 18.28 16.27
C ASP A 229 -7.91 16.75 16.37
N ALA A 230 -6.68 16.29 16.26
CA ALA A 230 -6.37 14.83 16.29
C ALA A 230 -6.83 14.17 17.61
N LYS A 231 -6.76 14.88 18.73
CA LYS A 231 -7.20 14.41 20.06
C LYS A 231 -8.70 14.07 20.13
N ASP A 232 -9.52 14.66 19.26
CA ASP A 232 -10.98 14.46 19.22
C ASP A 232 -11.38 13.34 18.26
N LEU A 233 -10.41 12.70 17.63
CA LEU A 233 -10.62 11.63 16.65
C LEU A 233 -10.25 10.27 17.21
N THR A 234 -11.00 9.27 16.78
CA THR A 234 -10.67 7.85 16.91
C THR A 234 -10.55 7.22 15.53
N THR A 235 -9.93 6.06 15.44
CA THR A 235 -9.83 5.29 14.19
C THR A 235 -11.19 5.14 13.51
N ASP A 236 -12.24 4.79 14.27
CA ASP A 236 -13.59 4.59 13.73
C ASP A 236 -14.20 5.88 13.17
N ILE A 237 -13.99 7.02 13.85
CA ILE A 237 -14.46 8.32 13.38
C ILE A 237 -13.76 8.70 12.06
N ILE A 238 -12.45 8.52 11.99
CA ILE A 238 -11.66 8.81 10.76
C ILE A 238 -12.18 7.95 9.61
N ILE A 239 -12.30 6.64 9.82
CA ILE A 239 -12.78 5.69 8.80
C ILE A 239 -14.20 6.07 8.33
N THR A 240 -15.11 6.36 9.26
CA THR A 240 -16.48 6.77 8.94
C THR A 240 -16.51 8.01 8.04
N LYS A 241 -15.67 9.01 8.35
CA LYS A 241 -15.59 10.24 7.55
C LYS A 241 -14.93 10.03 6.18
N MET A 242 -13.92 9.17 6.10
CA MET A 242 -13.25 8.81 4.85
C MET A 242 -14.18 8.04 3.90
N VAL A 243 -14.87 7.03 4.40
CA VAL A 243 -15.74 6.13 3.62
C VAL A 243 -17.13 6.72 3.39
N GLY A 244 -17.59 7.60 4.30
CA GLY A 244 -18.90 8.28 4.20
C GLY A 244 -20.09 7.45 4.65
N ARG A 245 -19.85 6.30 5.25
CA ARG A 245 -20.85 5.44 5.91
C ARG A 245 -20.25 4.89 7.20
N GLU A 246 -21.08 4.71 8.21
CA GLU A 246 -20.64 4.00 9.41
C GLU A 246 -20.25 2.56 9.05
N LEU A 247 -18.99 2.24 9.18
CA LEU A 247 -18.55 0.85 9.22
C LEU A 247 -18.68 0.40 10.68
N LYS A 248 -19.85 -0.15 11.03
CA LYS A 248 -20.12 -0.65 12.41
C LYS A 248 -19.10 -1.71 12.87
N ASN A 249 -18.40 -2.35 11.93
CA ASN A 249 -17.29 -3.27 12.17
C ASN A 249 -16.29 -3.14 11.02
N LEU A 250 -15.00 -3.11 11.32
CA LEU A 250 -13.90 -3.12 10.32
C LEU A 250 -13.93 -4.39 9.45
N TYR A 251 -14.50 -5.47 9.97
CA TYR A 251 -14.62 -6.76 9.30
C TYR A 251 -16.09 -7.15 9.22
N PRO A 252 -16.56 -7.73 8.10
CA PRO A 252 -17.94 -8.21 7.99
C PRO A 252 -18.21 -9.35 8.96
N LYS A 253 -19.47 -9.47 9.41
CA LYS A 253 -19.89 -10.62 10.18
C LYS A 253 -19.78 -11.87 9.29
N ARG A 254 -19.03 -12.85 9.75
CA ARG A 254 -18.91 -14.14 9.08
C ARG A 254 -20.14 -14.98 9.42
N GLU A 255 -20.75 -15.58 8.40
CA GLU A 255 -21.94 -16.43 8.52
C GLU A 255 -21.67 -17.83 7.92
N ASN A 256 -20.41 -18.09 7.53
CA ASN A 256 -19.98 -19.39 7.07
C ASN A 256 -19.87 -20.38 8.25
N VAL A 257 -20.07 -21.64 7.95
CA VAL A 257 -19.91 -22.73 8.92
C VAL A 257 -18.94 -23.74 8.31
N PRO A 258 -17.72 -23.85 8.86
CA PRO A 258 -16.74 -24.83 8.39
C PRO A 258 -17.29 -26.25 8.46
N GLY A 259 -17.21 -26.98 7.33
CA GLY A 259 -17.72 -28.34 7.19
C GLY A 259 -16.65 -29.42 7.36
N GLU A 260 -16.73 -30.47 6.54
CA GLU A 260 -15.75 -31.57 6.48
C GLU A 260 -14.42 -31.11 5.91
N VAL A 261 -13.35 -31.88 6.20
CA VAL A 261 -12.02 -31.65 5.60
C VAL A 261 -12.06 -31.98 4.11
N VAL A 262 -11.78 -30.99 3.27
CA VAL A 262 -11.77 -31.16 1.81
C VAL A 262 -10.37 -31.13 1.22
N PHE A 263 -9.41 -30.48 1.90
CA PHE A 263 -8.03 -30.38 1.43
C PHE A 263 -7.08 -30.71 2.57
N LYS A 264 -6.07 -31.54 2.29
CA LYS A 264 -5.10 -31.98 3.28
C LYS A 264 -3.71 -31.97 2.69
N VAL A 265 -2.73 -31.50 3.45
CA VAL A 265 -1.32 -31.45 3.12
C VAL A 265 -0.55 -32.26 4.15
N GLU A 266 0.29 -33.19 3.71
CA GLU A 266 1.09 -34.06 4.56
C GLU A 266 2.57 -33.98 4.21
N ASP A 267 3.40 -33.68 5.19
CA ASP A 267 4.88 -33.67 5.15
C ASP A 267 5.46 -32.88 3.95
N PHE A 268 4.81 -31.75 3.59
CA PHE A 268 5.14 -30.99 2.39
C PHE A 268 6.41 -30.19 2.59
N THR A 269 7.43 -30.44 1.75
CA THR A 269 8.77 -29.88 1.92
C THR A 269 9.30 -29.35 0.59
N SER A 270 9.80 -28.11 0.62
CA SER A 270 10.39 -27.41 -0.53
C SER A 270 11.67 -28.09 -1.03
N ILE A 271 11.97 -27.93 -2.32
CA ILE A 271 13.30 -28.26 -2.86
C ILE A 271 14.40 -27.32 -2.30
N ASN A 272 14.04 -26.09 -1.91
CA ASN A 272 14.96 -25.16 -1.26
C ASN A 272 14.99 -25.43 0.25
N PRO A 273 16.13 -25.89 0.83
CA PRO A 273 16.21 -26.24 2.25
C PRO A 273 16.02 -25.03 3.20
N LYS A 274 16.12 -23.80 2.69
CA LYS A 274 15.85 -22.56 3.43
C LYS A 274 14.39 -22.09 3.35
N SER A 275 13.53 -22.87 2.70
CA SER A 275 12.11 -22.56 2.55
C SER A 275 11.25 -23.43 3.48
N PHE A 276 10.01 -23.69 3.10
CA PHE A 276 9.08 -24.48 3.91
C PHE A 276 9.49 -25.96 4.00
N ARG A 277 9.23 -26.58 5.18
CA ARG A 277 9.62 -27.96 5.49
C ARG A 277 8.67 -28.64 6.45
N HIS A 278 8.35 -29.91 6.19
CA HIS A 278 7.50 -30.77 7.01
C HIS A 278 6.14 -30.15 7.36
N VAL A 279 5.54 -29.46 6.38
CA VAL A 279 4.29 -28.74 6.57
C VAL A 279 3.12 -29.73 6.54
N ASN A 280 2.29 -29.66 7.57
CA ASN A 280 1.07 -30.45 7.72
C ASN A 280 -0.10 -29.54 8.08
N PHE A 281 -1.18 -29.57 7.31
CA PHE A 281 -2.43 -28.89 7.66
C PHE A 281 -3.62 -29.44 6.89
N GLU A 282 -4.81 -29.08 7.36
CA GLU A 282 -6.09 -29.43 6.74
C GLU A 282 -6.91 -28.16 6.54
N LEU A 283 -7.73 -28.14 5.48
CA LEU A 283 -8.68 -27.08 5.18
C LEU A 283 -10.07 -27.69 5.06
N ARG A 284 -11.04 -27.06 5.71
CA ARG A 284 -12.43 -27.51 5.72
C ARG A 284 -13.25 -26.79 4.66
N LYS A 285 -14.32 -27.41 4.21
CA LYS A 285 -15.27 -26.81 3.28
C LYS A 285 -15.88 -25.54 3.88
N GLY A 286 -15.83 -24.42 3.13
CA GLY A 286 -16.38 -23.15 3.60
C GLY A 286 -15.59 -22.49 4.73
N GLU A 287 -14.37 -22.96 5.03
CA GLU A 287 -13.47 -22.39 6.02
C GLU A 287 -12.67 -21.23 5.42
N ILE A 288 -12.43 -20.20 6.21
CA ILE A 288 -11.39 -19.19 5.98
C ILE A 288 -10.22 -19.54 6.93
N LEU A 289 -9.19 -20.20 6.40
CA LEU A 289 -7.96 -20.49 7.11
C LEU A 289 -6.99 -19.31 6.94
N GLY A 290 -6.75 -18.56 8.00
CA GLY A 290 -5.72 -17.53 8.03
C GLY A 290 -4.32 -18.15 8.11
N VAL A 291 -3.34 -17.55 7.46
CA VAL A 291 -1.92 -17.94 7.54
C VAL A 291 -1.11 -16.76 8.04
N GLY A 292 -0.68 -16.85 9.30
CA GLY A 292 0.11 -15.83 9.99
C GLY A 292 1.58 -16.19 10.12
N GLY A 293 2.41 -15.21 10.47
CA GLY A 293 3.85 -15.37 10.72
C GLY A 293 4.61 -14.08 10.38
N LEU A 294 5.85 -13.98 10.86
CA LEU A 294 6.70 -12.83 10.58
C LEU A 294 7.15 -12.78 9.11
N VAL A 295 7.74 -11.65 8.70
CA VAL A 295 8.35 -11.51 7.38
C VAL A 295 9.46 -12.55 7.24
N GLY A 296 9.44 -13.31 6.14
CA GLY A 296 10.38 -14.41 5.95
C GLY A 296 9.92 -15.78 6.49
N ALA A 297 8.75 -15.90 7.12
CA ALA A 297 8.21 -17.18 7.61
C ALA A 297 7.88 -18.19 6.50
N GLN A 298 8.09 -17.86 5.21
CA GLN A 298 7.89 -18.72 4.03
C GLN A 298 6.44 -19.06 3.73
N ARG A 299 5.49 -18.17 4.09
CA ARG A 299 4.06 -18.33 3.86
C ARG A 299 3.71 -18.34 2.36
N THR A 300 4.17 -17.32 1.62
CA THR A 300 4.00 -17.21 0.16
C THR A 300 4.63 -18.39 -0.57
N GLU A 301 5.86 -18.76 -0.18
CA GLU A 301 6.59 -19.87 -0.78
C GLU A 301 5.85 -21.21 -0.63
N LEU A 302 5.22 -21.43 0.53
CA LEU A 302 4.40 -22.62 0.77
C LEU A 302 3.19 -22.64 -0.19
N MET A 303 2.47 -21.53 -0.30
CA MET A 303 1.29 -21.45 -1.18
C MET A 303 1.65 -21.55 -2.66
N GLU A 304 2.77 -20.95 -3.07
CA GLU A 304 3.33 -21.13 -4.42
C GLU A 304 3.71 -22.59 -4.69
N GLY A 305 4.21 -23.32 -3.67
CA GLY A 305 4.47 -24.76 -3.78
C GLY A 305 3.18 -25.56 -3.98
N LEU A 306 2.13 -25.28 -3.21
CA LEU A 306 0.83 -25.93 -3.32
C LEU A 306 0.13 -25.63 -4.66
N PHE A 307 0.35 -24.45 -5.20
CA PHE A 307 -0.18 -24.06 -6.52
C PHE A 307 0.65 -24.56 -7.70
N GLY A 308 1.87 -25.12 -7.44
CA GLY A 308 2.76 -25.64 -8.47
C GLY A 308 3.62 -24.59 -9.17
N THR A 309 3.77 -23.39 -8.59
CA THR A 309 4.70 -22.36 -9.08
C THR A 309 6.12 -22.62 -8.58
N ARG A 310 6.25 -23.26 -7.41
CA ARG A 310 7.54 -23.73 -6.86
C ARG A 310 7.57 -25.24 -6.76
N SER A 311 8.75 -25.81 -6.95
CA SER A 311 8.97 -27.26 -6.82
C SER A 311 9.11 -27.67 -5.35
N HIS A 312 8.67 -28.89 -5.04
CA HIS A 312 8.84 -29.55 -3.75
C HIS A 312 9.62 -30.86 -3.88
N THR A 313 10.21 -31.35 -2.79
CA THR A 313 10.97 -32.60 -2.76
C THR A 313 10.16 -33.76 -2.24
N SER A 314 9.28 -33.51 -1.25
CA SER A 314 8.46 -34.54 -0.60
C SER A 314 7.15 -33.97 -0.14
N GLY A 315 6.26 -34.86 0.26
CA GLY A 315 4.93 -34.55 0.77
C GLY A 315 3.83 -34.88 -0.21
N LYS A 316 2.60 -34.86 0.31
CA LYS A 316 1.41 -35.21 -0.43
C LYS A 316 0.31 -34.19 -0.23
N ILE A 317 -0.43 -33.95 -1.26
CA ILE A 317 -1.59 -33.07 -1.29
C ILE A 317 -2.81 -33.92 -1.60
N TYR A 318 -3.86 -33.79 -0.79
CA TYR A 318 -5.13 -34.49 -1.02
C TYR A 318 -6.26 -33.49 -1.19
N TYR A 319 -7.14 -33.74 -2.15
CA TYR A 319 -8.40 -33.03 -2.32
C TYR A 319 -9.55 -34.01 -2.38
N GLN A 320 -10.53 -33.87 -1.47
CA GLN A 320 -11.66 -34.79 -1.31
C GLN A 320 -11.22 -36.24 -1.20
N GLY A 321 -10.15 -36.51 -0.45
CA GLY A 321 -9.58 -37.83 -0.23
C GLY A 321 -8.76 -38.41 -1.37
N LYS A 322 -8.63 -37.69 -2.50
CA LYS A 322 -7.79 -38.12 -3.65
C LYS A 322 -6.45 -37.41 -3.60
N GLU A 323 -5.37 -38.16 -3.77
CA GLU A 323 -4.02 -37.59 -3.90
C GLU A 323 -3.91 -36.80 -5.19
N LEU A 324 -3.42 -35.55 -5.10
CA LEU A 324 -3.18 -34.67 -6.23
C LEU A 324 -1.69 -34.66 -6.56
N ASN A 325 -1.37 -34.65 -7.85
CA ASN A 325 -0.04 -34.43 -8.37
C ASN A 325 0.00 -33.04 -9.02
N ILE A 326 0.45 -32.02 -8.30
CA ILE A 326 0.54 -30.65 -8.75
C ILE A 326 2.01 -30.33 -9.01
N THR A 327 2.39 -30.20 -10.29
CA THR A 327 3.76 -29.88 -10.71
C THR A 327 3.85 -28.51 -11.38
N ARG A 328 2.72 -27.93 -11.78
CA ARG A 328 2.59 -26.62 -12.43
C ARG A 328 1.23 -26.00 -12.14
N PRO A 329 1.09 -24.67 -12.22
CA PRO A 329 -0.16 -23.96 -11.95
C PRO A 329 -1.39 -24.49 -12.65
N LYS A 330 -1.22 -24.99 -13.89
CA LYS A 330 -2.33 -25.56 -14.66
C LYS A 330 -2.94 -26.78 -13.96
N ASP A 331 -2.12 -27.62 -13.35
CA ASP A 331 -2.60 -28.83 -12.66
C ASP A 331 -3.49 -28.44 -11.45
N ALA A 332 -3.12 -27.39 -10.70
CA ALA A 332 -3.93 -26.85 -9.62
C ALA A 332 -5.25 -26.25 -10.13
N ILE A 333 -5.22 -25.44 -11.18
CA ILE A 333 -6.40 -24.83 -11.79
C ILE A 333 -7.39 -25.88 -12.28
N ASP A 334 -6.90 -26.94 -12.94
CA ASP A 334 -7.72 -28.04 -13.45
C ASP A 334 -8.39 -28.85 -12.29
N GLN A 335 -7.84 -28.77 -11.05
CA GLN A 335 -8.42 -29.34 -9.82
C GLN A 335 -9.28 -28.35 -9.03
N GLY A 336 -9.59 -27.18 -9.56
CA GLY A 336 -10.42 -26.17 -8.90
C GLY A 336 -9.72 -25.38 -7.82
N ILE A 337 -8.39 -25.26 -7.85
CA ILE A 337 -7.60 -24.42 -6.97
C ILE A 337 -7.20 -23.15 -7.71
N ALA A 338 -7.40 -21.99 -7.10
CA ALA A 338 -7.00 -20.70 -7.63
C ALA A 338 -6.08 -19.97 -6.65
N MET A 339 -5.16 -19.15 -7.16
CA MET A 339 -4.24 -18.38 -6.33
C MET A 339 -4.13 -16.93 -6.78
N LEU A 340 -4.43 -16.01 -5.86
CA LEU A 340 -4.12 -14.60 -5.97
C LEU A 340 -2.72 -14.38 -5.38
N THR A 341 -1.81 -13.78 -6.14
CA THR A 341 -0.41 -13.56 -5.74
C THR A 341 -0.24 -12.23 -5.00
N GLU A 342 0.76 -12.15 -4.10
CA GLU A 342 1.10 -10.96 -3.32
C GLU A 342 1.42 -9.75 -4.21
N ASP A 343 2.30 -9.94 -5.23
CA ASP A 343 2.69 -8.86 -6.13
C ASP A 343 1.62 -8.62 -7.21
N ARG A 344 0.67 -7.74 -6.88
CA ARG A 344 -0.40 -7.35 -7.80
C ARG A 344 0.13 -6.80 -9.12
N ARG A 345 1.18 -5.94 -9.08
CA ARG A 345 1.65 -5.22 -10.27
C ARG A 345 2.60 -6.05 -11.13
N GLY A 346 3.49 -6.81 -10.52
CA GLY A 346 4.51 -7.58 -11.25
C GLY A 346 4.00 -8.91 -11.76
N SER A 347 3.22 -9.65 -10.95
CA SER A 347 2.72 -10.99 -11.31
C SER A 347 1.20 -11.09 -11.43
N GLY A 348 0.46 -10.17 -10.83
CA GLY A 348 -1.01 -10.22 -10.80
C GLY A 348 -1.65 -9.71 -12.09
N ILE A 349 -1.53 -8.40 -12.39
CA ILE A 349 -2.21 -7.76 -13.52
C ILE A 349 -1.41 -7.83 -14.82
N LEU A 350 -2.12 -7.92 -15.94
CA LEU A 350 -1.56 -7.68 -17.27
C LEU A 350 -1.83 -6.21 -17.62
N GLY A 351 -0.95 -5.31 -17.14
CA GLY A 351 -1.19 -3.86 -17.03
C GLY A 351 -1.56 -3.16 -18.34
N VAL A 352 -1.04 -3.61 -19.47
CA VAL A 352 -1.32 -3.05 -20.80
C VAL A 352 -2.61 -3.58 -21.44
N LEU A 353 -3.16 -4.66 -20.89
CA LEU A 353 -4.39 -5.27 -21.38
C LEU A 353 -5.63 -4.65 -20.75
N SER A 354 -6.79 -4.87 -21.38
CA SER A 354 -8.07 -4.43 -20.89
C SER A 354 -8.53 -5.17 -19.63
N ILE A 355 -9.52 -4.64 -18.95
CA ILE A 355 -10.21 -5.32 -17.85
C ILE A 355 -10.82 -6.63 -18.34
N ALA A 356 -11.44 -6.62 -19.53
CA ALA A 356 -12.03 -7.81 -20.14
C ALA A 356 -11.00 -8.92 -20.36
N ASP A 357 -9.83 -8.59 -20.91
CA ASP A 357 -8.74 -9.55 -21.12
C ASP A 357 -8.24 -10.09 -19.77
N ASN A 358 -8.06 -9.20 -18.78
CA ASN A 358 -7.61 -9.60 -17.46
C ASN A 358 -8.58 -10.53 -16.73
N ILE A 359 -9.90 -10.35 -16.87
CA ILE A 359 -10.90 -11.25 -16.28
C ILE A 359 -10.93 -12.60 -16.99
N SER A 360 -10.92 -12.60 -18.33
CA SER A 360 -11.22 -13.79 -19.13
C SER A 360 -10.03 -14.74 -19.34
N ILE A 361 -8.79 -14.23 -19.27
CA ILE A 361 -7.59 -14.96 -19.71
C ILE A 361 -7.42 -16.32 -19.05
N SER A 362 -7.73 -16.46 -17.76
CA SER A 362 -7.59 -17.73 -17.02
C SER A 362 -8.64 -18.77 -17.41
N SER A 363 -9.76 -18.34 -17.99
CA SER A 363 -10.92 -19.18 -18.29
C SER A 363 -11.24 -19.29 -19.80
N LEU A 364 -10.44 -18.66 -20.67
CA LEU A 364 -10.71 -18.59 -22.12
C LEU A 364 -11.07 -19.93 -22.78
N LYS A 365 -10.45 -21.03 -22.35
CA LYS A 365 -10.75 -22.36 -22.87
C LYS A 365 -12.22 -22.78 -22.72
N LYS A 366 -12.90 -22.30 -21.68
CA LYS A 366 -14.33 -22.59 -21.43
C LYS A 366 -15.25 -21.87 -22.40
N TYR A 367 -14.74 -20.86 -23.10
CA TYR A 367 -15.49 -19.98 -23.99
C TYR A 367 -15.06 -20.12 -25.45
N LEU A 368 -14.46 -21.27 -25.81
CA LEU A 368 -14.16 -21.61 -27.18
C LEU A 368 -15.38 -22.27 -27.87
N ASP A 369 -15.71 -21.83 -29.05
CA ASP A 369 -16.59 -22.57 -29.95
C ASP A 369 -15.74 -23.52 -30.80
N PHE A 370 -16.17 -24.78 -30.91
CA PHE A 370 -15.46 -25.86 -31.62
C PHE A 370 -14.03 -26.07 -31.12
N ASN A 371 -13.70 -25.70 -29.84
CA ASN A 371 -12.37 -25.76 -29.24
C ASN A 371 -11.27 -24.95 -29.98
N VAL A 372 -11.62 -24.06 -30.88
CA VAL A 372 -10.69 -23.28 -31.72
C VAL A 372 -10.92 -21.79 -31.65
N CYS A 373 -12.16 -21.34 -31.74
CA CYS A 373 -12.49 -19.91 -31.84
C CYS A 373 -13.04 -19.37 -30.54
N ILE A 374 -12.52 -18.22 -30.08
CA ILE A 374 -13.06 -17.53 -28.90
C ILE A 374 -14.45 -16.97 -29.23
N ASN A 375 -15.46 -17.35 -28.46
CA ASN A 375 -16.80 -16.79 -28.55
C ASN A 375 -16.84 -15.43 -27.80
N SER A 376 -16.66 -14.35 -28.54
CA SER A 376 -16.62 -12.99 -28.01
C SER A 376 -17.87 -12.61 -27.21
N ARG A 377 -19.05 -13.11 -27.59
CA ARG A 377 -20.32 -12.83 -26.90
C ARG A 377 -20.37 -13.51 -25.52
N LYS A 378 -19.91 -14.77 -25.43
CA LYS A 378 -19.84 -15.48 -24.14
C LYS A 378 -18.82 -14.83 -23.21
N VAL A 379 -17.67 -14.39 -23.75
CA VAL A 379 -16.63 -13.68 -22.98
C VAL A 379 -17.17 -12.34 -22.49
N GLU A 380 -17.85 -11.56 -23.33
CA GLU A 380 -18.44 -10.29 -22.92
C GLU A 380 -19.46 -10.48 -21.78
N ASN A 381 -20.34 -11.49 -21.88
CA ASN A 381 -21.29 -11.80 -20.80
C ASN A 381 -20.56 -12.12 -19.48
N LEU A 382 -19.54 -12.99 -19.52
CA LEU A 382 -18.69 -13.27 -18.34
C LEU A 382 -18.12 -12.01 -17.73
N VAL A 383 -17.57 -11.13 -18.57
CA VAL A 383 -16.94 -9.88 -18.11
C VAL A 383 -17.96 -8.97 -17.46
N GLN A 384 -19.13 -8.78 -18.06
CA GLN A 384 -20.19 -7.94 -17.51
C GLN A 384 -20.72 -8.50 -16.18
N GLU A 385 -20.93 -9.80 -16.08
CA GLU A 385 -21.29 -10.45 -14.80
C GLU A 385 -20.24 -10.20 -13.71
N ASN A 386 -18.95 -10.34 -14.03
CA ASN A 386 -17.87 -10.12 -13.07
C ASN A 386 -17.76 -8.63 -12.68
N VAL A 387 -17.85 -7.71 -13.63
CA VAL A 387 -17.83 -6.27 -13.35
C VAL A 387 -18.96 -5.89 -12.39
N HIS A 388 -20.18 -6.43 -12.62
CA HIS A 388 -21.33 -6.19 -11.75
C HIS A 388 -21.16 -6.86 -10.37
N LYS A 389 -20.85 -8.18 -10.35
CA LYS A 389 -20.71 -8.97 -9.11
C LYS A 389 -19.63 -8.44 -8.18
N MET A 390 -18.50 -8.01 -8.75
CA MET A 390 -17.39 -7.43 -7.99
C MET A 390 -17.54 -5.92 -7.76
N ALA A 391 -18.60 -5.30 -8.25
CA ALA A 391 -18.82 -3.85 -8.21
C ALA A 391 -17.55 -3.08 -8.66
N ILE A 392 -16.98 -3.46 -9.82
CA ILE A 392 -15.78 -2.84 -10.38
C ILE A 392 -16.15 -1.48 -10.96
N LYS A 393 -15.58 -0.41 -10.40
CA LYS A 393 -15.78 0.96 -10.90
C LYS A 393 -14.89 1.18 -12.12
N THR A 394 -15.51 1.19 -13.31
CA THR A 394 -14.81 1.41 -14.59
C THR A 394 -15.72 2.08 -15.61
N PRO A 395 -15.20 2.95 -16.50
CA PRO A 395 -15.96 3.50 -17.61
C PRO A 395 -16.36 2.45 -18.65
N SER A 396 -15.52 1.42 -18.84
CA SER A 396 -15.74 0.36 -19.84
C SER A 396 -14.88 -0.87 -19.53
N SER A 397 -15.35 -2.07 -19.91
CA SER A 397 -14.58 -3.32 -19.88
C SER A 397 -13.30 -3.27 -20.74
N LYS A 398 -13.25 -2.37 -21.74
CA LYS A 398 -12.10 -2.13 -22.62
C LYS A 398 -11.02 -1.22 -22.02
N THR A 399 -11.27 -0.62 -20.85
CA THR A 399 -10.31 0.23 -20.15
C THR A 399 -9.09 -0.58 -19.74
N GLN A 400 -7.88 -0.03 -19.90
CA GLN A 400 -6.64 -0.69 -19.45
C GLN A 400 -6.61 -0.80 -17.93
N ILE A 401 -6.33 -1.99 -17.40
CA ILE A 401 -6.38 -2.27 -15.96
C ILE A 401 -5.45 -1.38 -15.13
N LYS A 402 -4.29 -0.98 -15.69
CA LYS A 402 -3.33 -0.11 -15.01
C LYS A 402 -3.88 1.26 -14.62
N THR A 403 -4.97 1.72 -15.25
CA THR A 403 -5.59 3.03 -14.97
C THR A 403 -6.58 2.98 -13.81
N LEU A 404 -6.94 1.79 -13.34
CA LEU A 404 -7.84 1.62 -12.20
C LEU A 404 -7.13 1.87 -10.87
N SER A 405 -7.90 2.23 -9.83
CA SER A 405 -7.43 2.23 -8.44
C SER A 405 -7.01 0.83 -7.99
N GLY A 406 -6.14 0.76 -6.97
CA GLY A 406 -5.66 -0.51 -6.42
C GLY A 406 -6.78 -1.48 -6.04
N GLY A 407 -7.82 -0.99 -5.37
CA GLY A 407 -8.97 -1.81 -4.99
C GLY A 407 -9.73 -2.36 -6.21
N ASN A 408 -9.94 -1.56 -7.26
CA ASN A 408 -10.59 -2.05 -8.48
C ASN A 408 -9.71 -3.04 -9.25
N GLN A 409 -8.37 -2.84 -9.29
CA GLN A 409 -7.46 -3.83 -9.85
C GLN A 409 -7.56 -5.17 -9.10
N GLN A 410 -7.63 -5.14 -7.77
CA GLN A 410 -7.76 -6.32 -6.93
C GLN A 410 -9.07 -7.07 -7.21
N LYS A 411 -10.19 -6.35 -7.32
CA LYS A 411 -11.48 -6.92 -7.69
C LYS A 411 -11.46 -7.60 -9.07
N VAL A 412 -10.75 -7.02 -10.05
CA VAL A 412 -10.54 -7.64 -11.36
C VAL A 412 -9.77 -8.96 -11.22
N LEU A 413 -8.73 -9.01 -10.38
CA LEU A 413 -7.96 -10.23 -10.15
C LEU A 413 -8.76 -11.32 -9.44
N VAL A 414 -9.55 -10.97 -8.42
CA VAL A 414 -10.47 -11.90 -7.78
C VAL A 414 -11.50 -12.41 -8.80
N GLY A 415 -12.09 -11.51 -9.59
CA GLY A 415 -13.02 -11.86 -10.68
C GLY A 415 -12.42 -12.79 -11.72
N ARG A 416 -11.15 -12.61 -12.11
CA ARG A 416 -10.39 -13.53 -12.99
C ARG A 416 -10.41 -14.96 -12.47
N TRP A 417 -10.13 -15.14 -11.19
CA TRP A 417 -10.08 -16.46 -10.59
C TRP A 417 -11.48 -17.06 -10.42
N LEU A 418 -12.46 -16.26 -10.03
CA LEU A 418 -13.86 -16.70 -9.90
C LEU A 418 -14.48 -17.12 -11.23
N ALA A 419 -14.00 -16.61 -12.37
CA ALA A 419 -14.40 -17.06 -13.72
C ALA A 419 -14.12 -18.56 -13.95
N ASN A 420 -13.18 -19.14 -13.19
CA ASN A 420 -12.92 -20.58 -13.20
C ASN A 420 -13.81 -21.37 -12.25
N ASN A 421 -14.64 -20.72 -11.42
CA ASN A 421 -15.44 -21.32 -10.36
C ASN A 421 -14.62 -22.26 -9.46
N PRO A 422 -13.53 -21.80 -8.84
CA PRO A 422 -12.69 -22.65 -7.99
C PRO A 422 -13.43 -23.09 -6.74
N ASP A 423 -13.03 -24.22 -6.17
CA ASP A 423 -13.50 -24.70 -4.88
C ASP A 423 -12.58 -24.24 -3.74
N ILE A 424 -11.30 -24.03 -4.04
CA ILE A 424 -10.29 -23.55 -3.11
C ILE A 424 -9.67 -22.26 -3.67
N LEU A 425 -9.64 -21.21 -2.85
CA LEU A 425 -8.97 -19.96 -3.17
C LEU A 425 -7.82 -19.70 -2.20
N ILE A 426 -6.63 -19.56 -2.72
CA ILE A 426 -5.45 -19.07 -2.00
C ILE A 426 -5.36 -17.57 -2.28
N LEU A 427 -5.43 -16.75 -1.25
CA LEU A 427 -5.40 -15.30 -1.32
C LEU A 427 -4.17 -14.79 -0.57
N ASP A 428 -3.13 -14.44 -1.31
CA ASP A 428 -1.89 -13.94 -0.72
C ASP A 428 -1.92 -12.42 -0.66
N GLU A 429 -1.95 -11.87 0.55
CA GLU A 429 -2.06 -10.44 0.86
C GLU A 429 -3.17 -9.74 0.03
N PRO A 430 -4.44 -10.22 0.08
CA PRO A 430 -5.48 -9.77 -0.83
C PRO A 430 -5.83 -8.28 -0.71
N THR A 431 -5.43 -7.63 0.37
CA THR A 431 -5.76 -6.24 0.68
C THR A 431 -4.54 -5.32 0.72
N ARG A 432 -3.35 -5.83 0.35
CA ARG A 432 -2.12 -5.05 0.39
C ARG A 432 -2.15 -3.88 -0.59
N GLY A 433 -1.86 -2.68 -0.06
CA GLY A 433 -1.76 -1.47 -0.88
C GLY A 433 -3.07 -1.01 -1.50
N ILE A 434 -4.20 -1.32 -0.86
CA ILE A 434 -5.51 -0.75 -1.17
C ILE A 434 -6.04 0.06 0.02
N ASP A 435 -6.99 0.93 -0.25
CA ASP A 435 -7.61 1.78 0.78
C ASP A 435 -8.59 1.01 1.68
N VAL A 436 -8.94 1.61 2.82
CA VAL A 436 -9.76 0.97 3.86
C VAL A 436 -11.15 0.58 3.36
N GLY A 437 -11.78 1.43 2.53
CA GLY A 437 -13.08 1.13 1.96
C GLY A 437 -13.03 -0.05 0.99
N ALA A 438 -12.01 -0.09 0.12
CA ALA A 438 -11.81 -1.21 -0.79
C ALA A 438 -11.40 -2.49 -0.05
N LYS A 439 -10.63 -2.41 1.05
CA LYS A 439 -10.36 -3.55 1.94
C LYS A 439 -11.65 -4.18 2.43
N TYR A 440 -12.55 -3.37 2.99
CA TYR A 440 -13.84 -3.84 3.49
C TYR A 440 -14.68 -4.54 2.39
N GLU A 441 -14.69 -4.00 1.17
CA GLU A 441 -15.38 -4.63 0.05
C GLU A 441 -14.77 -6.01 -0.31
N ILE A 442 -13.44 -6.14 -0.26
CA ILE A 442 -12.75 -7.44 -0.45
C ILE A 442 -13.09 -8.41 0.67
N TYR A 443 -13.14 -7.95 1.93
CA TYR A 443 -13.55 -8.81 3.06
C TYR A 443 -14.99 -9.31 2.90
N CYS A 444 -15.91 -8.47 2.44
CA CYS A 444 -17.28 -8.89 2.14
C CYS A 444 -17.30 -9.97 1.04
N ILE A 445 -16.52 -9.81 -0.02
CA ILE A 445 -16.41 -10.81 -1.09
C ILE A 445 -15.88 -12.14 -0.52
N ILE A 446 -14.82 -12.11 0.30
CA ILE A 446 -14.24 -13.30 0.92
C ILE A 446 -15.26 -14.01 1.83
N ALA A 447 -15.95 -13.25 2.68
CA ALA A 447 -16.97 -13.80 3.58
C ALA A 447 -18.14 -14.41 2.80
N ASP A 448 -18.60 -13.77 1.74
CA ASP A 448 -19.68 -14.29 0.87
C ASP A 448 -19.26 -15.57 0.14
N LEU A 449 -18.02 -15.67 -0.32
CA LEU A 449 -17.49 -16.87 -0.96
C LEU A 449 -17.42 -18.05 0.04
N ALA A 450 -16.94 -17.80 1.26
CA ALA A 450 -16.91 -18.81 2.32
C ALA A 450 -18.33 -19.28 2.67
N LYS A 451 -19.30 -18.36 2.80
CA LYS A 451 -20.73 -18.67 3.00
C LYS A 451 -21.32 -19.51 1.87
N GLN A 452 -20.84 -19.35 0.63
CA GLN A 452 -21.22 -20.17 -0.52
C GLN A 452 -20.54 -21.56 -0.50
N GLY A 453 -19.72 -21.87 0.50
CA GLY A 453 -19.02 -23.15 0.66
C GLY A 453 -17.67 -23.22 -0.06
N LYS A 454 -17.12 -22.11 -0.54
CA LYS A 454 -15.74 -22.05 -1.05
C LYS A 454 -14.77 -22.09 0.14
N SER A 455 -13.69 -22.86 0.02
CA SER A 455 -12.65 -22.96 1.04
C SER A 455 -11.54 -21.95 0.72
N ILE A 456 -11.13 -21.18 1.72
CA ILE A 456 -10.23 -20.04 1.50
C ILE A 456 -9.00 -20.16 2.39
N ILE A 457 -7.82 -20.01 1.81
CA ILE A 457 -6.57 -19.81 2.54
C ILE A 457 -6.20 -18.35 2.36
N MET A 458 -6.16 -17.57 3.44
CA MET A 458 -5.87 -16.15 3.41
C MET A 458 -4.56 -15.84 4.14
N ILE A 459 -3.54 -15.43 3.40
CA ILE A 459 -2.30 -14.93 3.98
C ILE A 459 -2.48 -13.44 4.24
N SER A 460 -2.11 -12.98 5.42
CA SER A 460 -1.99 -11.54 5.71
C SER A 460 -0.85 -11.26 6.67
N SER A 461 -0.17 -10.14 6.45
CA SER A 461 0.80 -9.56 7.38
C SER A 461 0.13 -8.68 8.44
N GLU A 462 -1.15 -8.32 8.25
CA GLU A 462 -1.92 -7.52 9.18
C GLU A 462 -2.64 -8.42 10.19
N MET A 463 -2.22 -8.39 11.46
CA MET A 463 -2.82 -9.21 12.53
C MET A 463 -4.33 -9.00 12.67
N GLY A 464 -4.78 -7.74 12.52
CA GLY A 464 -6.21 -7.42 12.58
C GLY A 464 -7.03 -8.13 11.51
N GLU A 465 -6.48 -8.31 10.29
CA GLU A 465 -7.14 -9.04 9.21
C GLU A 465 -7.25 -10.53 9.53
N LEU A 466 -6.15 -11.13 10.02
CA LEU A 466 -6.15 -12.54 10.42
C LEU A 466 -7.21 -12.82 11.49
N ILE A 467 -7.21 -12.00 12.55
CA ILE A 467 -8.16 -12.16 13.67
C ILE A 467 -9.60 -11.89 13.21
N GLY A 468 -9.79 -10.83 12.41
CA GLY A 468 -11.13 -10.40 11.97
C GLY A 468 -11.79 -11.33 10.94
N MET A 469 -10.98 -11.95 10.07
CA MET A 469 -11.48 -12.67 8.91
C MET A 469 -11.39 -14.20 9.01
N SER A 470 -10.50 -14.75 9.86
CA SER A 470 -10.23 -16.19 9.86
C SER A 470 -11.09 -16.99 10.84
N ASP A 471 -11.54 -18.16 10.45
CA ASP A 471 -12.18 -19.12 11.36
C ASP A 471 -11.14 -19.80 12.24
N ARG A 472 -9.96 -20.04 11.67
CA ARG A 472 -8.78 -20.62 12.30
C ARG A 472 -7.54 -20.03 11.67
N ILE A 473 -6.47 -19.86 12.46
CA ILE A 473 -5.20 -19.28 12.00
C ILE A 473 -4.10 -20.32 12.15
N MET A 474 -3.45 -20.65 11.05
CA MET A 474 -2.21 -21.41 11.00
C MET A 474 -1.04 -20.43 11.13
N VAL A 475 -0.16 -20.64 12.09
CA VAL A 475 1.01 -19.78 12.29
C VAL A 475 2.26 -20.48 11.80
N MET A 476 3.09 -19.75 11.05
CA MET A 476 4.36 -20.24 10.52
C MET A 476 5.53 -19.44 11.09
N CYS A 477 6.61 -20.15 11.38
CA CYS A 477 7.90 -19.59 11.75
C CYS A 477 9.02 -20.40 11.07
N ASP A 478 9.97 -19.73 10.44
CA ASP A 478 11.13 -20.36 9.77
C ASP A 478 10.75 -21.57 8.88
N GLY A 479 9.70 -21.39 8.05
CA GLY A 479 9.24 -22.40 7.09
C GLY A 479 8.52 -23.61 7.70
N ARG A 480 8.13 -23.58 8.99
CA ARG A 480 7.41 -24.65 9.70
C ARG A 480 6.10 -24.12 10.25
N VAL A 481 5.12 -25.00 10.37
CA VAL A 481 3.90 -24.72 11.12
C VAL A 481 4.20 -24.88 12.61
N THR A 482 4.02 -23.81 13.37
CA THR A 482 4.26 -23.79 14.82
C THR A 482 3.01 -24.06 15.62
N GLY A 483 1.84 -23.83 15.04
CA GLY A 483 0.56 -24.12 15.69
C GLY A 483 -0.64 -23.54 14.95
N PHE A 484 -1.80 -23.79 15.55
CA PHE A 484 -3.10 -23.29 15.08
C PHE A 484 -3.80 -22.57 16.23
N VAL A 485 -4.46 -21.47 15.91
CA VAL A 485 -5.27 -20.69 16.85
C VAL A 485 -6.70 -20.64 16.31
N GLU A 486 -7.69 -21.06 17.11
CA GLU A 486 -9.09 -20.91 16.73
C GLU A 486 -9.48 -19.43 16.70
N GLY A 487 -10.27 -19.00 15.71
CA GLY A 487 -10.57 -17.58 15.51
C GLY A 487 -11.22 -16.89 16.72
N LYS A 488 -12.01 -17.62 17.50
CA LYS A 488 -12.63 -17.12 18.75
C LYS A 488 -11.61 -16.84 19.88
N ASP A 489 -10.47 -17.53 19.85
CA ASP A 489 -9.40 -17.46 20.85
C ASP A 489 -8.18 -16.68 20.31
N ALA A 490 -8.27 -16.14 19.08
CA ALA A 490 -7.19 -15.46 18.42
C ALA A 490 -6.93 -14.07 19.04
N THR A 491 -5.72 -13.90 19.58
CA THR A 491 -5.18 -12.62 20.04
C THR A 491 -3.83 -12.36 19.39
N GLN A 492 -3.40 -11.11 19.37
CA GLN A 492 -2.08 -10.78 18.83
C GLN A 492 -0.97 -11.51 19.59
N GLU A 493 -1.10 -11.61 20.92
CA GLU A 493 -0.13 -12.27 21.79
C GLU A 493 0.01 -13.76 21.46
N ASN A 494 -1.14 -14.48 21.31
CA ASN A 494 -1.13 -15.90 20.99
C ASN A 494 -0.51 -16.19 19.62
N ILE A 495 -0.81 -15.36 18.62
CA ILE A 495 -0.25 -15.51 17.29
C ILE A 495 1.25 -15.18 17.30
N MET A 496 1.66 -14.09 17.97
CA MET A 496 3.07 -13.71 18.07
C MET A 496 3.90 -14.73 18.81
N ALA A 497 3.39 -15.31 19.89
CA ALA A 497 4.07 -16.38 20.64
C ALA A 497 4.42 -17.59 19.76
N LEU A 498 3.53 -17.95 18.82
CA LEU A 498 3.81 -18.99 17.83
C LEU A 498 4.72 -18.53 16.71
N ALA A 499 4.58 -17.26 16.27
CA ALA A 499 5.35 -16.71 15.17
C ALA A 499 6.85 -16.48 15.50
N THR A 500 7.20 -16.43 16.79
CA THR A 500 8.58 -16.23 17.30
C THR A 500 9.17 -17.48 17.96
N GLN A 501 8.54 -18.63 17.80
CA GLN A 501 8.93 -19.86 18.53
C GLN A 501 10.36 -20.35 18.24
N PHE A 502 10.94 -19.98 17.11
CA PHE A 502 12.29 -20.41 16.69
C PHE A 502 13.27 -19.22 16.57
N GLU A 503 12.87 -18.02 16.97
CA GLU A 503 13.74 -16.87 17.17
C GLU A 503 14.21 -16.85 18.64
#